data_ce058d524b823da1b8125b13ecb17914
#
_entry.id   ce058d524b823da1b8125b13ecb17914
#
_cell.length_a   1.000
_cell.length_b   1.000
_cell.length_c   1.000
_cell.angle_alpha   90.00
_cell.angle_beta   90.00
_cell.angle_gamma   90.00
#
_symmetry.space_group_name_H-M   'P 1'
#
loop_
_entity.id
_entity.type
_entity.pdbx_description
1 polymer ?
#
loop_
_entity_poly.entity_id
_entity_poly.type
_entity_poly.pdbx_seq_one_letter_code
_entity_poly.pdbx_strand_id
1 'polypeptide(L)'
;PLGEASVSTSSGTKKIYIEAQLNYERTFAKKHAVTGTFVYNQKETQYQGSRNSSGAQTVGGLQLLPYRKQNIVMRGTYAYDGRYILEASFGATGSENFAPGNRWGVFPAGGAAWNVHAEKFMQKENVLDILSKLRLRASYGLTGNDNTGSSRFVYRELLTNSGSQNIGLNPGTNGGPTTSIGRIYENTFAAPYISWEIEKKSNFGIDMGLFRGRVDITADYFYNRREDILIQRVTIPTA
;
A
#
# COMPACT_ATOMS: atom_id res chain seq x y z
N PRO A 1 9.84 51.04 -24.09
CA PRO A 1 10.24 49.85 -23.34
C PRO A 1 9.10 48.83 -23.42
N LEU A 2 9.33 47.79 -24.18
CA LEU A 2 8.40 46.68 -24.25
C LEU A 2 8.52 45.93 -22.92
N GLY A 3 7.43 45.84 -22.14
CA GLY A 3 7.41 45.15 -20.88
C GLY A 3 7.73 43.69 -21.10
N GLU A 4 8.64 43.14 -20.25
CA GLU A 4 8.95 41.72 -20.23
C GLU A 4 7.69 40.95 -19.86
N ALA A 5 7.27 40.06 -20.77
CA ALA A 5 6.18 39.14 -20.48
C ALA A 5 6.70 38.08 -19.49
N SER A 6 6.29 38.17 -18.24
CA SER A 6 6.55 37.12 -17.26
C SER A 6 5.67 35.90 -17.56
N VAL A 7 6.28 34.79 -17.97
CA VAL A 7 5.59 33.51 -18.12
C VAL A 7 5.48 32.89 -16.74
N SER A 8 4.28 32.88 -16.14
CA SER A 8 4.04 32.13 -14.92
C SER A 8 3.99 30.65 -15.21
N THR A 9 4.80 29.88 -14.47
CA THR A 9 4.77 28.42 -14.55
C THR A 9 3.62 27.90 -13.70
N SER A 10 2.67 27.18 -14.31
CA SER A 10 1.58 26.52 -13.58
C SER A 10 1.81 24.99 -13.57
N SER A 11 1.72 24.37 -12.40
CA SER A 11 1.68 22.93 -12.24
C SER A 11 0.28 22.50 -11.81
N GLY A 12 -0.20 21.38 -12.33
CA GLY A 12 -1.50 20.85 -12.00
C GLY A 12 -1.42 19.36 -11.67
N THR A 13 -2.40 18.87 -10.91
CA THR A 13 -2.57 17.45 -10.65
C THR A 13 -4.00 17.05 -10.98
N LYS A 14 -4.16 16.09 -11.90
CA LYS A 14 -5.45 15.48 -12.23
C LYS A 14 -5.56 14.17 -11.46
N LYS A 15 -6.64 14.00 -10.70
CA LYS A 15 -6.97 12.76 -9.99
C LYS A 15 -8.34 12.27 -10.45
N ILE A 16 -8.41 11.00 -10.82
CA ILE A 16 -9.66 10.28 -11.14
C ILE A 16 -9.76 9.16 -10.14
N TYR A 17 -10.90 9.06 -9.48
CA TYR A 17 -11.25 7.98 -8.58
C TYR A 17 -12.61 7.44 -8.94
N ILE A 18 -12.71 6.13 -9.13
CA ILE A 18 -13.95 5.43 -9.42
C ILE A 18 -14.06 4.33 -8.37
N GLU A 19 -15.24 4.22 -7.75
CA GLU A 19 -15.53 3.17 -6.78
C GLU A 19 -16.92 2.60 -7.04
N ALA A 20 -17.02 1.29 -6.91
CA ALA A 20 -18.27 0.57 -6.87
C ALA A 20 -18.30 -0.30 -5.62
N GLN A 21 -19.36 -0.18 -4.83
CA GLN A 21 -19.55 -0.94 -3.60
C GLN A 21 -20.89 -1.69 -3.61
N LEU A 22 -20.84 -2.94 -3.19
CA LEU A 22 -22.01 -3.77 -2.97
C LEU A 22 -22.00 -4.26 -1.53
N ASN A 23 -23.09 -4.03 -0.81
CA ASN A 23 -23.29 -4.52 0.54
C ASN A 23 -24.46 -5.48 0.59
N TYR A 24 -24.28 -6.58 1.31
CA TYR A 24 -25.31 -7.57 1.57
C TYR A 24 -25.40 -7.78 3.07
N GLU A 25 -26.62 -7.76 3.61
CA GLU A 25 -26.89 -8.07 5.00
C GLU A 25 -28.20 -8.85 5.12
N ARG A 26 -28.14 -10.00 5.79
CA ARG A 26 -29.35 -10.80 6.03
C ARG A 26 -29.20 -11.68 7.27
N THR A 27 -30.31 -11.79 8.01
CA THR A 27 -30.42 -12.74 9.11
C THR A 27 -31.38 -13.86 8.75
N PHE A 28 -30.89 -15.09 8.79
CA PHE A 28 -31.66 -16.30 8.53
C PHE A 28 -32.03 -16.98 9.85
N ALA A 29 -33.24 -17.53 9.91
CA ALA A 29 -33.73 -18.29 11.08
C ALA A 29 -33.49 -17.60 12.43
N LYS A 30 -33.46 -16.26 12.45
CA LYS A 30 -33.22 -15.41 13.64
C LYS A 30 -31.86 -15.63 14.34
N LYS A 31 -31.02 -16.54 13.85
CA LYS A 31 -29.76 -16.93 14.50
C LYS A 31 -28.52 -16.78 13.61
N HIS A 32 -28.72 -16.79 12.31
CA HIS A 32 -27.61 -16.77 11.35
C HIS A 32 -27.54 -15.40 10.70
N ALA A 33 -26.74 -14.51 11.21
CA ALA A 33 -26.48 -13.21 10.60
C ALA A 33 -25.31 -13.30 9.63
N VAL A 34 -25.52 -12.90 8.38
CA VAL A 34 -24.53 -12.89 7.32
C VAL A 34 -24.41 -11.46 6.81
N THR A 35 -23.19 -10.93 6.75
CA THR A 35 -22.91 -9.69 6.07
C THR A 35 -21.83 -9.91 5.03
N GLY A 36 -21.92 -9.20 3.92
CA GLY A 36 -20.94 -9.24 2.85
C GLY A 36 -20.73 -7.85 2.26
N THR A 37 -19.50 -7.51 2.01
CA THR A 37 -19.13 -6.27 1.31
C THR A 37 -18.18 -6.60 0.18
N PHE A 38 -18.46 -6.08 -0.99
CA PHE A 38 -17.58 -6.10 -2.14
C PHE A 38 -17.29 -4.67 -2.55
N VAL A 39 -16.02 -4.34 -2.75
CA VAL A 39 -15.58 -3.02 -3.21
C VAL A 39 -14.62 -3.20 -4.36
N TYR A 40 -14.88 -2.52 -5.46
CA TYR A 40 -13.92 -2.30 -6.53
C TYR A 40 -13.59 -0.83 -6.58
N ASN A 41 -12.33 -0.46 -6.59
CA ASN A 41 -11.94 0.90 -6.85
C ASN A 41 -10.72 1.01 -7.78
N GLN A 42 -10.69 2.09 -8.53
CA GLN A 42 -9.60 2.45 -9.40
C GLN A 42 -9.23 3.91 -9.17
N LYS A 43 -7.93 4.16 -9.04
CA LYS A 43 -7.37 5.50 -8.89
C LYS A 43 -6.35 5.78 -9.97
N GLU A 44 -6.50 6.92 -10.62
CA GLU A 44 -5.49 7.47 -11.52
C GLU A 44 -5.07 8.85 -11.02
N THR A 45 -3.77 9.10 -10.96
CA THR A 45 -3.21 10.40 -10.61
C THR A 45 -2.20 10.79 -11.67
N GLN A 46 -2.41 11.89 -12.35
CA GLN A 46 -1.53 12.43 -13.37
C GLN A 46 -1.03 13.81 -12.95
N TYR A 47 0.28 13.97 -12.95
CA TYR A 47 0.91 15.26 -12.70
C TYR A 47 1.12 15.97 -14.05
N GLN A 48 0.67 17.22 -14.13
CA GLN A 48 0.97 18.08 -15.26
C GLN A 48 2.29 18.78 -14.97
N GLY A 49 3.27 18.59 -15.86
CA GLY A 49 4.58 19.24 -15.70
C GLY A 49 4.47 20.75 -15.85
N SER A 50 5.27 21.45 -15.06
CA SER A 50 5.50 22.89 -15.22
C SER A 50 6.41 23.13 -16.45
N ARG A 51 6.15 24.16 -17.20
CA ARG A 51 7.06 24.63 -18.27
C ARG A 51 7.85 25.81 -17.75
N ASN A 52 9.14 25.82 -18.01
CA ASN A 52 9.97 27.00 -17.74
C ASN A 52 9.73 28.11 -18.77
N SER A 53 10.30 29.28 -18.57
CA SER A 53 10.21 30.42 -19.49
C SER A 53 10.69 30.13 -20.92
N SER A 54 11.52 29.10 -21.10
CA SER A 54 11.98 28.62 -22.40
C SER A 54 11.03 27.59 -23.05
N GLY A 55 9.87 27.30 -22.45
CA GLY A 55 8.92 26.29 -22.93
C GLY A 55 9.31 24.83 -22.66
N ALA A 56 10.45 24.57 -22.04
CA ALA A 56 10.88 23.23 -21.67
C ALA A 56 10.14 22.71 -20.44
N GLN A 57 9.75 21.44 -20.45
CA GLN A 57 9.12 20.80 -19.29
C GLN A 57 10.14 20.58 -18.17
N THR A 58 9.84 21.04 -16.98
CA THR A 58 10.70 20.92 -15.80
C THR A 58 10.49 19.59 -15.04
N VAL A 59 9.45 18.83 -15.36
CA VAL A 59 9.16 17.53 -14.74
C VAL A 59 9.66 16.40 -15.66
N GLY A 60 10.51 15.53 -15.13
CA GLY A 60 11.07 14.40 -15.88
C GLY A 60 10.00 13.46 -16.47
N GLY A 61 10.27 12.89 -17.64
CA GLY A 61 9.31 12.13 -18.45
C GLY A 61 8.53 11.03 -17.71
N LEU A 62 9.15 10.33 -16.74
CA LEU A 62 8.47 9.28 -15.98
C LEU A 62 7.43 9.82 -14.97
N GLN A 63 7.58 11.06 -14.50
CA GLN A 63 6.63 11.69 -13.59
C GLN A 63 5.35 12.17 -14.31
N LEU A 64 5.41 12.34 -15.63
CA LEU A 64 4.24 12.70 -16.44
C LEU A 64 3.32 11.50 -16.70
N LEU A 65 3.82 10.28 -16.53
CA LEU A 65 3.00 9.09 -16.66
C LEU A 65 2.01 9.00 -15.49
N PRO A 66 0.75 8.68 -15.75
CA PRO A 66 -0.24 8.57 -14.69
C PRO A 66 0.11 7.44 -13.71
N TYR A 67 -0.16 7.67 -12.43
CA TYR A 67 -0.12 6.63 -11.39
C TYR A 67 -1.46 5.92 -11.36
N ARG A 68 -1.43 4.61 -11.55
CA ARG A 68 -2.64 3.78 -11.58
C ARG A 68 -2.59 2.72 -10.52
N LYS A 69 -3.68 2.63 -9.74
CA LYS A 69 -3.92 1.56 -8.79
C LYS A 69 -5.34 1.04 -8.96
N GLN A 70 -5.49 -0.27 -8.82
CA GLN A 70 -6.78 -0.95 -8.81
C GLN A 70 -6.85 -1.82 -7.57
N ASN A 71 -8.00 -1.81 -6.91
CA ASN A 71 -8.22 -2.62 -5.72
C ASN A 71 -9.55 -3.36 -5.84
N ILE A 72 -9.53 -4.62 -5.46
CA ILE A 72 -10.69 -5.46 -5.23
C ILE A 72 -10.64 -5.87 -3.78
N VAL A 73 -11.70 -5.58 -3.02
CA VAL A 73 -11.81 -5.95 -1.61
C VAL A 73 -13.12 -6.68 -1.40
N MET A 74 -13.05 -7.82 -0.74
CA MET A 74 -14.21 -8.58 -0.30
C MET A 74 -14.08 -8.81 1.19
N ARG A 75 -15.20 -8.69 1.92
CA ARG A 75 -15.29 -9.02 3.33
C ARG A 75 -16.60 -9.72 3.58
N GLY A 76 -16.56 -10.82 4.26
CA GLY A 76 -17.73 -11.57 4.71
C GLY A 76 -17.66 -11.78 6.22
N THR A 77 -18.79 -11.59 6.89
CA THR A 77 -18.92 -11.90 8.32
C THR A 77 -20.12 -12.83 8.51
N TYR A 78 -19.95 -13.86 9.29
CA TYR A 78 -20.99 -14.75 9.72
C TYR A 78 -21.06 -14.78 11.23
N ALA A 79 -22.22 -14.52 11.79
CA ALA A 79 -22.47 -14.60 13.23
C ALA A 79 -23.60 -15.61 13.51
N TYR A 80 -23.31 -16.56 14.40
CA TYR A 80 -24.29 -17.54 14.87
C TYR A 80 -24.77 -17.17 16.30
N ASP A 81 -26.04 -16.86 16.39
CA ASP A 81 -26.78 -16.56 17.65
C ASP A 81 -26.06 -15.45 18.49
N GLY A 82 -25.29 -14.56 17.84
CA GLY A 82 -24.49 -13.56 18.49
C GLY A 82 -23.31 -14.11 19.31
N ARG A 83 -23.10 -15.43 19.33
CA ARG A 83 -22.07 -16.11 20.13
C ARG A 83 -20.79 -16.32 19.38
N TYR A 84 -20.86 -16.91 18.20
CA TYR A 84 -19.71 -17.22 17.36
C TYR A 84 -19.72 -16.30 16.16
N ILE A 85 -18.63 -15.61 15.95
CA ILE A 85 -18.47 -14.68 14.83
C ILE A 85 -17.24 -15.12 14.04
N LEU A 86 -17.42 -15.34 12.74
CA LEU A 86 -16.36 -15.63 11.81
C LEU A 86 -16.30 -14.51 10.77
N GLU A 87 -15.11 -14.09 10.45
CA GLU A 87 -14.84 -13.09 9.43
C GLU A 87 -13.79 -13.60 8.45
N ALA A 88 -14.02 -13.39 7.17
CA ALA A 88 -13.04 -13.59 6.13
C ALA A 88 -12.98 -12.34 5.27
N SER A 89 -11.78 -11.93 4.92
CA SER A 89 -11.55 -10.84 3.98
C SER A 89 -10.50 -11.21 2.94
N PHE A 90 -10.64 -10.64 1.77
CA PHE A 90 -9.77 -10.84 0.64
C PHE A 90 -9.51 -9.49 -0.01
N GLY A 91 -8.26 -9.11 -0.13
CA GLY A 91 -7.82 -7.93 -0.85
C GLY A 91 -6.94 -8.34 -2.03
N ALA A 92 -7.21 -7.79 -3.21
CA ALA A 92 -6.32 -7.86 -4.35
C ALA A 92 -6.03 -6.46 -4.85
N THR A 93 -4.76 -6.09 -4.91
CA THR A 93 -4.32 -4.76 -5.32
C THR A 93 -3.37 -4.88 -6.50
N GLY A 94 -3.68 -4.15 -7.58
CA GLY A 94 -2.81 -4.00 -8.74
C GLY A 94 -2.00 -2.70 -8.64
N SER A 95 -0.67 -2.80 -8.70
CA SER A 95 0.24 -1.66 -8.68
C SER A 95 1.13 -1.65 -9.93
N GLU A 96 1.28 -0.49 -10.54
CA GLU A 96 2.18 -0.33 -11.68
C GLU A 96 3.67 -0.21 -11.30
N ASN A 97 3.97 -0.14 -9.99
CA ASN A 97 5.35 -0.08 -9.50
C ASN A 97 6.12 -1.37 -9.80
N PHE A 98 5.41 -2.46 -10.07
CA PHE A 98 6.00 -3.77 -10.34
C PHE A 98 5.89 -4.18 -11.81
N ALA A 99 6.77 -5.10 -12.22
CA ALA A 99 6.76 -5.69 -13.55
C ALA A 99 5.41 -6.39 -13.87
N PRO A 100 5.02 -6.54 -15.14
CA PRO A 100 3.70 -7.08 -15.51
C PRO A 100 3.32 -8.40 -14.83
N GLY A 101 4.26 -9.29 -14.53
CA GLY A 101 4.01 -10.55 -13.83
C GLY A 101 3.77 -10.40 -12.32
N ASN A 102 4.23 -9.32 -11.68
CA ASN A 102 4.25 -9.13 -10.23
C ASN A 102 3.32 -8.00 -9.76
N ARG A 103 2.51 -7.44 -10.65
CA ARG A 103 1.66 -6.28 -10.35
C ARG A 103 0.58 -6.53 -9.31
N TRP A 104 0.04 -7.74 -9.27
CA TRP A 104 -1.07 -8.07 -8.40
C TRP A 104 -0.58 -8.72 -7.12
N GLY A 105 -0.84 -8.03 -5.99
CA GLY A 105 -0.71 -8.57 -4.65
C GLY A 105 -2.06 -9.06 -4.14
N VAL A 106 -2.05 -10.22 -3.46
CA VAL A 106 -3.24 -10.85 -2.89
C VAL A 106 -3.06 -11.00 -1.39
N PHE A 107 -4.01 -10.48 -0.63
CA PHE A 107 -3.90 -10.33 0.81
C PHE A 107 -5.15 -10.88 1.51
N PRO A 108 -5.22 -12.20 1.75
CA PRO A 108 -6.28 -12.80 2.54
C PRO A 108 -6.11 -12.51 4.02
N ALA A 109 -7.24 -12.40 4.72
CA ALA A 109 -7.27 -12.36 6.16
C ALA A 109 -8.52 -13.06 6.69
N GLY A 110 -8.44 -13.59 7.91
CA GLY A 110 -9.55 -14.23 8.59
C GLY A 110 -9.48 -13.98 10.08
N GLY A 111 -10.64 -14.02 10.72
CA GLY A 111 -10.76 -13.85 12.16
C GLY A 111 -11.94 -14.61 12.71
N ALA A 112 -11.85 -14.89 14.01
CA ALA A 112 -12.92 -15.50 14.77
C ALA A 112 -13.09 -14.76 16.10
N ALA A 113 -14.32 -14.62 16.55
CA ALA A 113 -14.61 -14.13 17.87
C ALA A 113 -15.67 -15.01 18.54
N TRP A 114 -15.50 -15.23 19.85
CA TRP A 114 -16.40 -15.98 20.67
C TRP A 114 -16.89 -15.13 21.83
N ASN A 115 -18.17 -14.84 21.84
CA ASN A 115 -18.85 -14.13 22.92
C ASN A 115 -19.22 -15.14 24.01
N VAL A 116 -18.26 -15.47 24.87
CA VAL A 116 -18.41 -16.47 25.94
C VAL A 116 -19.53 -16.09 26.88
N HIS A 117 -19.71 -14.80 27.19
CA HIS A 117 -20.77 -14.31 28.06
C HIS A 117 -22.18 -14.61 27.54
N ALA A 118 -22.35 -14.85 26.23
CA ALA A 118 -23.65 -15.21 25.65
C ALA A 118 -23.97 -16.71 25.75
N GLU A 119 -23.04 -17.52 26.29
CA GLU A 119 -23.26 -18.95 26.47
C GLU A 119 -24.15 -19.23 27.68
N LYS A 120 -24.98 -20.29 27.57
CA LYS A 120 -25.94 -20.66 28.63
C LYS A 120 -25.30 -20.94 29.98
N PHE A 121 -24.07 -21.45 30.01
CA PHE A 121 -23.34 -21.73 31.24
C PHE A 121 -22.89 -20.46 31.99
N MET A 122 -22.72 -19.34 31.25
CA MET A 122 -22.33 -18.04 31.79
C MET A 122 -23.53 -17.20 32.24
N GLN A 123 -24.74 -17.52 31.75
CA GLN A 123 -25.95 -16.75 32.03
C GLN A 123 -26.53 -16.98 33.45
N LYS A 124 -25.75 -17.53 34.37
CA LYS A 124 -26.14 -17.64 35.79
C LYS A 124 -25.97 -16.28 36.46
N GLU A 125 -26.98 -15.84 37.22
CA GLU A 125 -27.01 -14.51 37.83
C GLU A 125 -25.73 -14.14 38.60
N ASN A 126 -25.22 -15.04 39.41
CA ASN A 126 -24.01 -14.81 40.22
C ASN A 126 -22.73 -14.64 39.36
N VAL A 127 -22.70 -15.18 38.16
CA VAL A 127 -21.53 -15.07 37.25
C VAL A 127 -21.57 -13.76 36.50
N LEU A 128 -22.74 -13.35 35.99
CA LEU A 128 -22.91 -12.11 35.24
C LEU A 128 -22.75 -10.86 36.13
N ASP A 129 -22.99 -10.96 37.42
CA ASP A 129 -22.76 -9.86 38.37
C ASP A 129 -21.26 -9.51 38.47
N ILE A 130 -20.39 -10.51 38.34
CA ILE A 130 -18.94 -10.33 38.40
C ILE A 130 -18.36 -10.15 37.01
N LEU A 131 -18.72 -11.04 36.05
CA LEU A 131 -18.18 -11.06 34.67
C LEU A 131 -19.32 -10.84 33.69
N SER A 132 -19.68 -9.57 33.48
CA SER A 132 -20.81 -9.17 32.64
C SER A 132 -20.52 -9.32 31.13
N LYS A 133 -19.26 -9.31 30.73
CA LYS A 133 -18.82 -9.48 29.35
C LYS A 133 -17.53 -10.30 29.29
N LEU A 134 -17.49 -11.28 28.41
CA LEU A 134 -16.27 -11.99 28.07
C LEU A 134 -16.32 -12.32 26.59
N ARG A 135 -15.36 -11.78 25.83
CA ARG A 135 -15.20 -12.04 24.42
C ARG A 135 -13.74 -12.37 24.12
N LEU A 136 -13.54 -13.45 23.42
CA LEU A 136 -12.24 -13.86 22.89
C LEU A 136 -12.18 -13.55 21.40
N ARG A 137 -11.06 -13.06 20.92
CA ARG A 137 -10.84 -12.70 19.51
C ARG A 137 -9.51 -13.27 19.02
N ALA A 138 -9.49 -13.77 17.81
CA ALA A 138 -8.26 -14.17 17.11
C ALA A 138 -8.38 -13.76 15.65
N SER A 139 -7.31 -13.22 15.09
CA SER A 139 -7.25 -12.92 13.65
C SER A 139 -5.85 -13.15 13.10
N TYR A 140 -5.82 -13.52 11.82
CA TYR A 140 -4.61 -13.65 11.04
C TYR A 140 -4.84 -13.09 9.64
N GLY A 141 -3.88 -12.36 9.12
CA GLY A 141 -4.00 -11.79 7.80
C GLY A 141 -2.68 -11.34 7.19
N LEU A 142 -2.71 -11.17 5.87
CA LEU A 142 -1.63 -10.63 5.09
C LEU A 142 -1.94 -9.19 4.70
N THR A 143 -0.93 -8.34 4.71
CA THR A 143 -1.00 -6.96 4.21
C THR A 143 0.18 -6.73 3.27
N GLY A 144 -0.06 -6.13 2.12
CA GLY A 144 0.98 -5.80 1.15
C GLY A 144 1.34 -4.33 1.17
N ASN A 145 2.61 -4.05 0.88
CA ASN A 145 3.11 -2.71 0.65
C ASN A 145 3.78 -2.65 -0.73
N ASP A 146 3.39 -1.68 -1.55
CA ASP A 146 3.95 -1.44 -2.89
C ASP A 146 4.89 -0.24 -2.94
N ASN A 147 5.34 0.23 -1.79
CA ASN A 147 6.26 1.36 -1.73
C ASN A 147 7.67 0.92 -2.11
N THR A 148 8.13 1.37 -3.27
CA THR A 148 9.48 1.12 -3.80
C THR A 148 10.47 2.27 -3.46
N GLY A 149 10.15 3.11 -2.48
CA GLY A 149 10.92 4.32 -2.17
C GLY A 149 10.59 5.47 -3.14
N SER A 150 11.60 6.21 -3.56
CA SER A 150 11.43 7.39 -4.42
C SER A 150 11.36 7.08 -5.91
N SER A 151 11.71 5.87 -6.34
CA SER A 151 11.84 5.52 -7.75
C SER A 151 10.61 4.79 -8.28
N ARG A 152 10.05 5.28 -9.39
CA ARG A 152 9.02 4.57 -10.16
C ARG A 152 9.66 3.59 -11.14
N PHE A 153 8.93 2.51 -11.46
CA PHE A 153 9.33 1.55 -12.48
C PHE A 153 10.73 0.95 -12.26
N VAL A 154 11.06 0.67 -10.98
CA VAL A 154 12.36 0.09 -10.60
C VAL A 154 12.68 -1.23 -11.31
N TYR A 155 11.68 -1.84 -11.95
CA TYR A 155 11.85 -3.02 -12.80
C TYR A 155 12.41 -2.71 -14.19
N ARG A 156 12.58 -1.41 -14.55
CA ARG A 156 13.15 -0.94 -15.80
C ARG A 156 14.52 -0.34 -15.56
N GLU A 157 15.38 -0.53 -16.52
CA GLU A 157 16.63 0.19 -16.65
C GLU A 157 16.39 1.68 -16.89
N LEU A 158 17.11 2.52 -16.18
CA LEU A 158 17.11 3.96 -16.37
C LEU A 158 18.45 4.42 -16.89
N LEU A 159 18.45 4.86 -18.15
CA LEU A 159 19.58 5.52 -18.76
C LEU A 159 19.53 7.02 -18.50
N THR A 160 20.60 7.58 -18.05
CA THR A 160 20.72 9.03 -17.81
C THR A 160 21.78 9.63 -18.72
N ASN A 161 21.45 10.75 -19.33
CA ASN A 161 22.42 11.57 -20.03
C ASN A 161 23.09 12.50 -18.99
N SER A 162 24.30 12.21 -18.63
CA SER A 162 25.08 13.04 -17.70
C SER A 162 25.99 13.94 -18.51
N GLY A 163 25.60 15.17 -18.66
CA GLY A 163 26.46 16.26 -19.09
C GLY A 163 27.55 15.94 -20.10
N SER A 164 28.17 16.96 -20.62
CA SER A 164 29.29 16.83 -21.53
C SER A 164 30.57 16.47 -20.78
N GLN A 165 31.23 15.40 -21.20
CA GLN A 165 32.64 15.22 -20.91
C GLN A 165 33.47 15.95 -21.97
N ASN A 166 34.31 16.85 -21.51
CA ASN A 166 35.25 17.50 -22.40
C ASN A 166 36.41 16.55 -22.70
N ILE A 167 36.49 16.07 -23.91
CA ILE A 167 37.62 15.28 -24.37
C ILE A 167 38.58 16.22 -25.08
N GLY A 168 39.80 16.36 -24.55
CA GLY A 168 40.87 17.09 -25.19
C GLY A 168 41.29 16.37 -26.48
N LEU A 169 41.19 17.03 -27.60
CA LEU A 169 41.57 16.47 -28.92
C LEU A 169 43.11 16.45 -29.13
N ASN A 170 43.89 17.05 -28.24
CA ASN A 170 45.35 17.04 -28.24
C ASN A 170 45.90 16.69 -26.85
N PRO A 171 46.34 15.45 -26.61
CA PRO A 171 47.03 15.08 -25.39
C PRO A 171 48.39 15.77 -25.36
N GLY A 172 48.55 16.78 -24.51
CA GLY A 172 49.84 17.44 -24.31
C GLY A 172 49.86 18.96 -24.42
N THR A 173 48.78 19.60 -24.85
CA THR A 173 48.67 21.06 -24.83
C THR A 173 47.62 21.53 -23.79
N ASN A 174 48.08 22.21 -22.76
CA ASN A 174 47.16 22.93 -21.84
C ASN A 174 46.42 23.98 -22.66
N GLY A 175 45.11 23.82 -22.89
CA GLY A 175 44.28 24.79 -23.59
C GLY A 175 43.92 24.46 -25.04
N GLY A 176 44.14 23.25 -25.51
CA GLY A 176 43.65 22.80 -26.83
C GLY A 176 42.11 22.72 -26.92
N PRO A 177 41.53 22.69 -28.14
CA PRO A 177 40.09 22.61 -28.33
C PRO A 177 39.52 21.36 -27.70
N THR A 178 38.51 21.56 -26.85
CA THR A 178 37.78 20.46 -26.20
C THR A 178 36.46 20.22 -26.92
N THR A 179 36.19 18.97 -27.26
CA THR A 179 34.90 18.56 -27.79
C THR A 179 34.06 17.99 -26.64
N SER A 180 32.86 18.51 -26.50
CA SER A 180 31.92 18.07 -25.50
C SER A 180 31.13 16.87 -26.04
N ILE A 181 31.33 15.68 -25.45
CA ILE A 181 30.59 14.46 -25.85
C ILE A 181 29.59 14.12 -24.73
N GLY A 182 28.32 14.00 -25.11
CA GLY A 182 27.30 13.53 -24.23
C GLY A 182 27.55 12.08 -23.79
N ARG A 183 27.56 11.83 -22.47
CA ARG A 183 27.71 10.49 -21.90
C ARG A 183 26.34 9.95 -21.49
N ILE A 184 25.95 8.81 -22.08
CA ILE A 184 24.82 8.02 -21.62
C ILE A 184 25.35 6.91 -20.71
N TYR A 185 24.83 6.79 -19.53
CA TYR A 185 25.18 5.71 -18.61
C TYR A 185 23.93 5.18 -17.91
N GLU A 186 24.02 3.95 -17.47
CA GLU A 186 22.98 3.28 -16.70
C GLU A 186 23.00 3.82 -15.25
N ASN A 187 21.97 4.56 -14.89
CA ASN A 187 21.84 5.15 -13.55
C ASN A 187 21.19 4.18 -12.56
N THR A 188 20.31 3.32 -13.06
CA THR A 188 19.63 2.33 -12.22
C THR A 188 19.50 1.04 -12.99
N PHE A 189 20.01 -0.06 -12.39
CA PHE A 189 19.86 -1.40 -12.95
C PHE A 189 18.41 -1.86 -12.86
N ALA A 190 17.93 -2.52 -13.89
CA ALA A 190 16.61 -3.12 -13.88
C ALA A 190 16.49 -4.19 -12.80
N ALA A 191 15.44 -4.11 -12.00
CA ALA A 191 15.13 -5.11 -10.99
C ALA A 191 13.74 -5.75 -11.22
N PRO A 192 13.62 -6.62 -12.26
CA PRO A 192 12.33 -7.18 -12.68
C PRO A 192 11.70 -8.14 -11.66
N TYR A 193 12.48 -8.61 -10.70
CA TYR A 193 12.04 -9.56 -9.66
C TYR A 193 11.39 -8.90 -8.45
N ILE A 194 11.41 -7.58 -8.38
CA ILE A 194 10.79 -6.85 -7.26
C ILE A 194 9.30 -7.12 -7.24
N SER A 195 8.82 -7.46 -6.06
CA SER A 195 7.43 -7.77 -5.75
C SER A 195 6.96 -7.03 -4.49
N TRP A 196 5.79 -7.35 -4.03
CA TRP A 196 5.17 -6.80 -2.84
C TRP A 196 5.95 -7.16 -1.57
N GLU A 197 6.21 -6.18 -0.71
CA GLU A 197 6.54 -6.43 0.70
C GLU A 197 5.29 -6.99 1.38
N ILE A 198 5.44 -8.09 2.11
CA ILE A 198 4.33 -8.78 2.77
C ILE A 198 4.51 -8.68 4.29
N GLU A 199 3.48 -8.22 4.97
CA GLU A 199 3.40 -8.26 6.43
C GLU A 199 2.34 -9.28 6.86
N LYS A 200 2.77 -10.29 7.62
CA LYS A 200 1.94 -11.29 8.28
C LYS A 200 1.56 -10.76 9.64
N LYS A 201 0.25 -10.60 9.90
CA LYS A 201 -0.28 -10.05 11.13
C LYS A 201 -1.08 -11.09 11.88
N SER A 202 -0.75 -11.32 13.14
CA SER A 202 -1.52 -12.15 14.07
C SER A 202 -1.96 -11.30 15.24
N ASN A 203 -3.22 -11.39 15.62
CA ASN A 203 -3.76 -10.70 16.78
C ASN A 203 -4.63 -11.66 17.59
N PHE A 204 -4.45 -11.63 18.92
CA PHE A 204 -5.26 -12.34 19.89
C PHE A 204 -5.76 -11.31 20.93
N GLY A 205 -7.05 -11.21 21.10
CA GLY A 205 -7.67 -10.23 22.01
C GLY A 205 -8.63 -10.87 22.99
N ILE A 206 -8.72 -10.26 24.16
CA ILE A 206 -9.70 -10.56 25.18
C ILE A 206 -10.37 -9.28 25.63
N ASP A 207 -11.70 -9.27 25.63
CA ASP A 207 -12.51 -8.18 26.16
C ASP A 207 -13.29 -8.71 27.38
N MET A 208 -13.13 -8.07 28.53
CA MET A 208 -13.79 -8.42 29.78
C MET A 208 -14.53 -7.20 30.32
N GLY A 209 -15.79 -7.36 30.69
CA GLY A 209 -16.55 -6.41 31.48
C GLY A 209 -16.80 -6.97 32.87
N LEU A 210 -16.41 -6.23 33.87
CA LEU A 210 -16.52 -6.66 35.27
C LEU A 210 -17.53 -5.78 36.04
N PHE A 211 -18.11 -6.35 37.12
CA PHE A 211 -19.00 -5.66 38.05
C PHE A 211 -20.17 -4.94 37.36
N ARG A 212 -20.94 -5.71 36.54
CA ARG A 212 -22.08 -5.19 35.76
C ARG A 212 -21.67 -4.05 34.79
N GLY A 213 -20.49 -4.16 34.21
CA GLY A 213 -19.97 -3.17 33.24
C GLY A 213 -19.39 -1.90 33.84
N ARG A 214 -19.06 -1.90 35.14
CA ARG A 214 -18.36 -0.78 35.78
C ARG A 214 -16.88 -0.70 35.42
N VAL A 215 -16.29 -1.84 35.05
CA VAL A 215 -14.88 -1.93 34.62
C VAL A 215 -14.83 -2.71 33.32
N ASP A 216 -14.32 -2.09 32.27
CA ASP A 216 -14.05 -2.73 31.01
C ASP A 216 -12.54 -2.85 30.82
N ILE A 217 -12.09 -4.07 30.54
CA ILE A 217 -10.69 -4.40 30.29
C ILE A 217 -10.58 -4.99 28.88
N THR A 218 -9.71 -4.42 28.07
CA THR A 218 -9.34 -4.96 26.77
C THR A 218 -7.84 -5.21 26.75
N ALA A 219 -7.44 -6.42 26.40
CA ALA A 219 -6.04 -6.79 26.21
C ALA A 219 -5.85 -7.42 24.84
N ASP A 220 -4.84 -6.96 24.11
CA ASP A 220 -4.47 -7.45 22.81
C ASP A 220 -3.00 -7.86 22.80
N TYR A 221 -2.75 -9.06 22.26
CA TYR A 221 -1.42 -9.52 21.90
C TYR A 221 -1.33 -9.57 20.38
N PHE A 222 -0.34 -8.88 19.81
CA PHE A 222 -0.10 -8.89 18.37
C PHE A 222 1.32 -9.33 18.06
N TYR A 223 1.45 -10.05 16.95
CA TYR A 223 2.72 -10.47 16.39
C TYR A 223 2.71 -10.21 14.90
N ASN A 224 3.65 -9.35 14.44
CA ASN A 224 3.77 -8.96 13.04
C ASN A 224 5.14 -9.37 12.52
N ARG A 225 5.18 -9.97 11.33
CA ARG A 225 6.40 -10.33 10.62
C ARG A 225 6.35 -9.78 9.21
N ARG A 226 7.40 -9.04 8.82
CA ARG A 226 7.56 -8.53 7.47
C ARG A 226 8.57 -9.35 6.71
N GLU A 227 8.26 -9.59 5.44
CA GLU A 227 9.05 -10.34 4.48
C GLU A 227 9.14 -9.55 3.17
N ASP A 228 10.15 -9.86 2.35
CA ASP A 228 10.38 -9.24 1.04
C ASP A 228 10.55 -7.70 1.10
N ILE A 229 11.22 -7.21 2.14
CA ILE A 229 11.48 -5.79 2.33
C ILE A 229 12.47 -5.30 1.29
N LEU A 230 12.08 -4.29 0.52
CA LEU A 230 12.95 -3.62 -0.45
C LEU A 230 14.00 -2.78 0.25
N ILE A 231 15.27 -3.14 0.05
CA ILE A 231 16.41 -2.40 0.56
C ILE A 231 17.29 -1.96 -0.61
N GLN A 232 17.61 -0.67 -0.68
CA GLN A 232 18.57 -0.18 -1.66
C GLN A 232 19.96 -0.71 -1.34
N ARG A 233 20.59 -1.39 -2.31
CA ARG A 233 21.96 -1.88 -2.16
C ARG A 233 22.93 -0.73 -2.35
N VAL A 234 23.59 -0.33 -1.26
CA VAL A 234 24.58 0.78 -1.23
C VAL A 234 26.01 0.27 -1.33
N THR A 235 26.25 -1.02 -1.16
CA THR A 235 27.56 -1.63 -1.23
C THR A 235 28.02 -1.82 -2.67
N ILE A 236 29.05 -1.07 -3.07
CA ILE A 236 29.81 -1.35 -4.28
C ILE A 236 30.67 -2.58 -3.97
N PRO A 237 30.62 -3.67 -4.77
CA PRO A 237 31.61 -4.74 -4.61
C PRO A 237 32.99 -4.16 -4.89
N THR A 238 33.84 -4.14 -3.88
CA THR A 238 35.26 -3.92 -4.11
C THR A 238 35.78 -5.13 -4.89
N ALA A 239 36.19 -4.88 -6.15
CA ALA A 239 36.90 -5.85 -6.96
C ALA A 239 38.29 -6.10 -6.38
#